data_90692cae230f113f229ec337df8b10f5
#
_entry.id   90692cae230f113f229ec337df8b10f5
#
_cell.length_a   1.000
_cell.length_b   1.000
_cell.length_c   1.000
_cell.angle_alpha   90.00
_cell.angle_beta   90.00
_cell.angle_gamma   90.00
#
_symmetry.space_group_name_H-M   'P 1'
#
loop_
_entity.id
_entity.type
_entity.pdbx_description
1 polymer ?
#
loop_
_entity_poly.entity_id
_entity_poly.type
_entity_poly.pdbx_seq_one_letter_code
_entity_poly.pdbx_strand_id
1 'polypeptide(L)'
;GGNPGNDSSLSFNEKQVSSEWYQQGEAVVAAAKEQQIVNEKGAAKNVILFVGDGMGISTVTAARILAGQMQGLDGEEYQLSFEKMPFSGLVKTYNTNQQTPDSAGTMTAMMSGVKTKAGVIGVAEEASRADCGSSQGKGLVTALELAEDMGKATGVLSTARITHATPAATYAKSPERNWESDDGLTDEAVANGCKDIADQLVSFDIGDGIDVVLGGGRRHFLPSESGGKRTDGRDLTAEWKNAHPTGSYVQTGSEFAALDAASVDQVLGLFTSSHMSYDADREANAKDEPSLTEMTSKSIDILSRDEDGYFLMVESGRIDHGHHAGSAYTALTDAVEFSNAIQAAMDKTSAEDTLIIVTADHSHVFTIAGYPTRGNPILGKVVTNDSSGEPESEPSLAADSMPYTTLGYTNGLGFADLGDVHDADARYGAASDTGRKDLAAVETQSPGYHQEALVPLGSETHAGEDVGVWARGPGAHLLTGTNEQSLVFHVMAHAGGLLPE
;
A
#
# COMPACT_ATOMS: atom_id res chain seq x y z
N GLY A 1 -2.04 40.28 23.52
CA GLY A 1 -3.29 40.33 22.83
C GLY A 1 -4.38 39.64 23.64
N GLY A 2 -5.46 40.38 24.00
CA GLY A 2 -6.57 39.83 24.74
C GLY A 2 -7.23 38.66 24.01
N ASN A 3 -7.68 37.71 24.79
CA ASN A 3 -8.42 36.56 24.27
C ASN A 3 -9.76 37.06 23.68
N PRO A 4 -9.97 37.01 22.35
CA PRO A 4 -11.16 37.53 21.74
C PRO A 4 -12.47 36.83 22.13
N GLY A 5 -12.37 35.70 22.88
CA GLY A 5 -13.54 34.93 23.30
C GLY A 5 -14.36 35.53 24.43
N ASN A 6 -13.86 36.55 25.13
CA ASN A 6 -14.56 37.12 26.29
C ASN A 6 -15.52 38.25 25.97
N ASP A 7 -15.52 38.76 24.74
CA ASP A 7 -16.35 39.91 24.34
C ASP A 7 -17.59 39.50 23.54
N SER A 8 -17.82 38.19 23.31
CA SER A 8 -19.00 37.74 22.58
C SER A 8 -20.25 37.82 23.45
N SER A 9 -21.33 38.41 22.90
CA SER A 9 -22.66 38.41 23.51
C SER A 9 -23.42 37.09 23.33
N LEU A 10 -22.83 36.12 22.57
CA LEU A 10 -23.45 34.83 22.32
C LEU A 10 -23.12 33.82 23.43
N SER A 11 -24.11 33.05 23.79
CA SER A 11 -23.92 31.90 24.68
C SER A 11 -24.25 30.62 23.92
N PHE A 12 -23.46 29.53 24.21
CA PHE A 12 -23.70 28.25 23.58
C PHE A 12 -24.98 27.62 24.10
N ASN A 13 -25.71 26.98 23.19
CA ASN A 13 -26.83 26.12 23.56
C ASN A 13 -26.26 24.97 24.40
N GLU A 14 -26.90 24.64 25.52
CA GLU A 14 -26.47 23.57 26.42
C GLU A 14 -26.36 22.22 25.70
N LYS A 15 -27.28 21.92 24.79
CA LYS A 15 -27.23 20.68 23.98
C LYS A 15 -26.05 20.66 22.99
N GLN A 16 -25.60 21.81 22.55
CA GLN A 16 -24.44 21.92 21.68
C GLN A 16 -23.17 21.50 22.41
N VAL A 17 -22.93 22.08 23.59
CA VAL A 17 -21.66 21.83 24.34
C VAL A 17 -21.65 20.48 25.04
N SER A 18 -22.84 19.89 25.35
CA SER A 18 -22.95 18.54 25.90
C SER A 18 -22.96 17.44 24.85
N SER A 19 -23.00 17.79 23.57
CA SER A 19 -22.96 16.82 22.47
C SER A 19 -21.63 16.09 22.42
N GLU A 20 -21.67 14.79 22.24
CA GLU A 20 -20.47 13.98 22.03
C GLU A 20 -19.62 14.47 20.85
N TRP A 21 -20.27 14.92 19.77
CA TRP A 21 -19.58 15.49 18.61
C TRP A 21 -18.75 16.71 18.97
N TYR A 22 -19.33 17.62 19.76
CA TYR A 22 -18.66 18.83 20.22
C TYR A 22 -17.48 18.47 21.12
N GLN A 23 -17.68 17.57 22.08
CA GLN A 23 -16.66 17.12 23.02
C GLN A 23 -15.52 16.37 22.33
N GLN A 24 -15.81 15.58 21.32
CA GLN A 24 -14.79 14.92 20.49
C GLN A 24 -13.91 15.96 19.79
N GLY A 25 -14.50 17.00 19.23
CA GLY A 25 -13.77 18.08 18.58
C GLY A 25 -12.83 18.82 19.55
N GLU A 26 -13.31 19.10 20.75
CA GLU A 26 -12.49 19.71 21.81
C GLU A 26 -11.28 18.83 22.16
N ALA A 27 -11.50 17.50 22.28
CA ALA A 27 -10.45 16.55 22.60
C ALA A 27 -9.39 16.46 21.49
N VAL A 28 -9.81 16.52 20.23
CA VAL A 28 -8.88 16.52 19.08
C VAL A 28 -7.99 17.76 19.12
N VAL A 29 -8.54 18.94 19.39
CA VAL A 29 -7.76 20.18 19.48
C VAL A 29 -6.73 20.10 20.63
N ALA A 30 -7.16 19.62 21.79
CA ALA A 30 -6.26 19.46 22.93
C ALA A 30 -5.10 18.47 22.65
N ALA A 31 -5.42 17.33 22.05
CA ALA A 31 -4.43 16.32 21.68
C ALA A 31 -3.42 16.85 20.64
N ALA A 32 -3.91 17.59 19.63
CA ALA A 32 -3.06 18.18 18.60
C ALA A 32 -2.06 19.20 19.18
N LYS A 33 -2.49 20.00 20.14
CA LYS A 33 -1.61 20.98 20.81
C LYS A 33 -0.47 20.30 21.58
N GLU A 34 -0.73 19.19 22.27
CA GLU A 34 0.30 18.43 22.95
C GLU A 34 1.25 17.75 21.97
N GLN A 35 0.72 17.13 20.91
CA GLN A 35 1.49 16.39 19.94
C GLN A 35 2.48 17.26 19.17
N GLN A 36 2.10 18.49 18.83
CA GLN A 36 2.97 19.43 18.13
C GLN A 36 4.27 19.69 18.89
N ILE A 37 4.20 19.78 20.20
CA ILE A 37 5.38 20.06 21.06
C ILE A 37 6.35 18.87 21.04
N VAL A 38 5.84 17.64 21.01
CA VAL A 38 6.65 16.42 21.01
C VAL A 38 7.37 16.20 19.67
N ASN A 39 6.70 16.46 18.56
CA ASN A 39 7.22 16.12 17.23
C ASN A 39 8.21 17.13 16.63
N GLU A 40 8.30 18.32 17.19
CA GLU A 40 9.29 19.32 16.76
C GLU A 40 10.72 19.02 17.23
N LYS A 41 10.90 18.02 18.10
CA LYS A 41 12.19 17.73 18.74
C LYS A 41 12.63 16.31 18.46
N GLY A 42 13.80 16.15 17.88
CA GLY A 42 14.47 14.88 17.72
C GLY A 42 14.60 14.40 16.29
N ALA A 43 15.49 13.41 16.12
CA ALA A 43 15.73 12.72 14.87
C ALA A 43 15.05 11.34 14.91
N ALA A 44 14.65 10.84 13.76
CA ALA A 44 14.13 9.50 13.63
C ALA A 44 15.29 8.50 13.55
N LYS A 45 15.48 7.73 14.60
CA LYS A 45 16.39 6.59 14.58
C LYS A 45 15.93 5.56 13.57
N ASN A 46 14.62 5.34 13.50
CA ASN A 46 13.98 4.39 12.59
C ASN A 46 12.98 5.11 11.72
N VAL A 47 12.87 4.66 10.46
CA VAL A 47 11.89 5.15 9.50
C VAL A 47 11.14 3.96 8.91
N ILE A 48 9.81 3.98 8.98
CA ILE A 48 8.96 2.97 8.37
C ILE A 48 8.02 3.66 7.39
N LEU A 49 8.09 3.25 6.13
CA LEU A 49 7.19 3.71 5.07
C LEU A 49 6.21 2.59 4.72
N PHE A 50 4.92 2.85 4.95
CA PHE A 50 3.84 1.96 4.54
C PHE A 50 3.19 2.50 3.28
N VAL A 51 3.12 1.67 2.25
CA VAL A 51 2.47 2.01 0.98
C VAL A 51 1.30 1.06 0.73
N GLY A 52 0.09 1.61 0.73
CA GLY A 52 -1.10 0.90 0.26
C GLY A 52 -1.24 1.11 -1.25
N ASP A 53 -0.88 0.10 -2.03
CA ASP A 53 -0.92 0.23 -3.49
C ASP A 53 -2.35 0.44 -3.95
N GLY A 54 -2.58 1.55 -4.64
CA GLY A 54 -3.90 1.92 -5.13
C GLY A 54 -4.88 2.41 -4.06
N MET A 55 -4.42 2.65 -2.82
CA MET A 55 -5.28 3.03 -1.70
C MET A 55 -5.64 4.53 -1.75
N GLY A 56 -6.51 4.90 -2.66
CA GLY A 56 -7.06 6.27 -2.70
C GLY A 56 -7.97 6.57 -1.51
N ILE A 57 -8.42 7.82 -1.43
CA ILE A 57 -9.28 8.28 -0.30
C ILE A 57 -10.59 7.47 -0.24
N SER A 58 -11.20 7.17 -1.38
CA SER A 58 -12.42 6.34 -1.41
C SER A 58 -12.18 4.95 -0.80
N THR A 59 -11.01 4.36 -1.08
CA THR A 59 -10.62 3.07 -0.50
C THR A 59 -10.46 3.17 1.02
N VAL A 60 -9.80 4.23 1.50
CA VAL A 60 -9.64 4.46 2.95
C VAL A 60 -11.00 4.58 3.63
N THR A 61 -11.90 5.39 3.07
CA THR A 61 -13.23 5.60 3.64
C THR A 61 -14.04 4.29 3.67
N ALA A 62 -14.07 3.58 2.55
CA ALA A 62 -14.81 2.31 2.47
C ALA A 62 -14.22 1.23 3.39
N ALA A 63 -12.89 1.14 3.48
CA ALA A 63 -12.22 0.20 4.37
C ALA A 63 -12.49 0.52 5.84
N ARG A 64 -12.53 1.79 6.23
CA ARG A 64 -12.93 2.23 7.58
C ARG A 64 -14.33 1.73 7.91
N ILE A 65 -15.28 1.98 7.00
CA ILE A 65 -16.67 1.56 7.21
C ILE A 65 -16.76 0.04 7.34
N LEU A 66 -16.09 -0.70 6.46
CA LEU A 66 -16.07 -2.17 6.53
C LEU A 66 -15.47 -2.65 7.85
N ALA A 67 -14.32 -2.12 8.25
CA ALA A 67 -13.67 -2.51 9.50
C ALA A 67 -14.55 -2.25 10.72
N GLY A 68 -15.22 -1.11 10.78
CA GLY A 68 -16.17 -0.78 11.83
C GLY A 68 -17.37 -1.72 11.84
N GLN A 69 -17.92 -2.01 10.67
CA GLN A 69 -19.08 -2.93 10.54
C GLN A 69 -18.71 -4.36 10.95
N MET A 70 -17.49 -4.80 10.67
CA MET A 70 -16.99 -6.09 11.15
C MET A 70 -16.93 -6.18 12.68
N GLN A 71 -16.94 -5.06 13.38
CA GLN A 71 -16.96 -4.98 14.83
C GLN A 71 -18.35 -4.64 15.40
N GLY A 72 -19.39 -4.66 14.57
CA GLY A 72 -20.76 -4.41 14.99
C GLY A 72 -21.13 -2.93 15.10
N LEU A 73 -20.29 -2.03 14.58
CA LEU A 73 -20.55 -0.59 14.51
C LEU A 73 -21.27 -0.23 13.21
N ASP A 74 -21.77 1.00 13.12
CA ASP A 74 -22.26 1.52 11.83
C ASP A 74 -21.14 1.62 10.80
N GLY A 75 -19.94 2.00 11.24
CA GLY A 75 -18.71 1.96 10.47
C GLY A 75 -18.15 3.34 10.12
N GLU A 76 -19.01 4.29 9.80
CA GLU A 76 -18.58 5.64 9.41
C GLU A 76 -17.73 6.33 10.47
N GLU A 77 -18.02 6.09 11.73
CA GLU A 77 -17.35 6.67 12.90
C GLU A 77 -16.05 5.96 13.28
N TYR A 78 -15.78 4.77 12.73
CA TYR A 78 -14.59 3.98 13.07
C TYR A 78 -13.32 4.69 12.61
N GLN A 79 -12.18 4.35 13.21
CA GLN A 79 -10.88 4.84 12.75
C GLN A 79 -9.97 3.66 12.43
N LEU A 80 -9.41 3.66 11.22
CA LEU A 80 -8.28 2.79 10.88
C LEU A 80 -7.05 3.24 11.67
N SER A 81 -6.09 2.36 11.87
CA SER A 81 -4.92 2.62 12.71
C SER A 81 -4.19 3.90 12.33
N PHE A 82 -3.95 4.11 11.04
CA PHE A 82 -3.20 5.27 10.56
C PHE A 82 -4.01 6.56 10.59
N GLU A 83 -5.33 6.48 10.64
CA GLU A 83 -6.19 7.67 10.80
C GLU A 83 -6.07 8.30 12.20
N LYS A 84 -5.47 7.57 13.15
CA LYS A 84 -5.16 8.07 14.50
C LYS A 84 -3.86 8.86 14.54
N MET A 85 -3.08 8.87 13.47
CA MET A 85 -1.81 9.61 13.41
C MET A 85 -2.04 11.12 13.41
N PRO A 86 -1.16 11.91 14.07
CA PRO A 86 -1.43 13.32 14.34
C PRO A 86 -1.31 14.23 13.12
N PHE A 87 -0.59 13.83 12.09
CA PHE A 87 -0.38 14.67 10.90
C PHE A 87 -0.86 13.95 9.65
N SER A 88 -1.50 14.73 8.76
CA SER A 88 -1.93 14.23 7.47
C SER A 88 -1.89 15.35 6.43
N GLY A 89 -1.89 14.96 5.18
CA GLY A 89 -1.90 15.86 4.04
C GLY A 89 -2.28 15.11 2.77
N LEU A 90 -2.08 15.77 1.64
CA LEU A 90 -2.32 15.21 0.32
C LEU A 90 -1.05 15.26 -0.51
N VAL A 91 -0.87 14.28 -1.38
CA VAL A 91 0.25 14.27 -2.31
C VAL A 91 -0.23 14.05 -3.74
N LYS A 92 0.43 14.76 -4.67
CA LYS A 92 0.16 14.71 -6.11
C LYS A 92 0.95 13.57 -6.73
N THR A 93 0.28 12.70 -7.49
CA THR A 93 0.80 11.38 -7.86
C THR A 93 1.25 11.24 -9.31
N TYR A 94 1.01 12.22 -10.18
CA TYR A 94 1.31 12.11 -11.61
C TYR A 94 2.79 11.74 -11.89
N ASN A 95 3.00 10.97 -12.94
CA ASN A 95 4.35 10.77 -13.51
C ASN A 95 4.71 11.95 -14.42
N THR A 96 5.98 12.11 -14.75
CA THR A 96 6.41 13.24 -15.58
C THR A 96 5.84 13.21 -17.00
N ASN A 97 5.37 12.06 -17.46
CA ASN A 97 4.78 11.87 -18.80
C ASN A 97 3.32 11.36 -18.76
N GLN A 98 2.67 11.29 -17.60
CA GLN A 98 1.36 10.64 -17.51
C GLN A 98 0.54 11.20 -16.35
N GLN A 99 -0.68 11.71 -16.64
CA GLN A 99 -1.56 12.30 -15.63
C GLN A 99 -2.01 11.29 -14.58
N THR A 100 -2.39 10.09 -15.03
CA THR A 100 -2.74 8.99 -14.15
C THR A 100 -1.54 8.05 -14.10
N PRO A 101 -0.88 7.93 -12.93
CA PRO A 101 0.43 7.32 -12.86
C PRO A 101 0.38 5.79 -12.80
N ASP A 102 1.55 5.19 -13.01
CA ASP A 102 1.82 3.80 -12.62
C ASP A 102 2.64 3.75 -11.33
N SER A 103 2.76 2.56 -10.73
CA SER A 103 3.47 2.37 -9.47
C SER A 103 4.99 2.51 -9.59
N ALA A 104 5.56 2.26 -10.76
CA ALA A 104 7.01 2.37 -10.96
C ALA A 104 7.48 3.82 -10.82
N GLY A 105 6.81 4.74 -11.50
CA GLY A 105 7.15 6.16 -11.44
C GLY A 105 6.83 6.77 -10.08
N THR A 106 5.70 6.43 -9.48
CA THR A 106 5.31 6.97 -8.18
C THR A 106 6.25 6.51 -7.08
N MET A 107 6.58 5.22 -7.04
CA MET A 107 7.48 4.72 -6.00
C MET A 107 8.91 5.22 -6.17
N THR A 108 9.36 5.40 -7.41
CA THR A 108 10.65 6.05 -7.67
C THR A 108 10.68 7.45 -7.07
N ALA A 109 9.60 8.23 -7.22
CA ALA A 109 9.51 9.56 -6.61
C ALA A 109 9.60 9.51 -5.08
N MET A 110 8.90 8.59 -4.44
CA MET A 110 8.90 8.44 -2.97
C MET A 110 10.25 7.96 -2.44
N MET A 111 10.97 7.13 -3.19
CA MET A 111 12.24 6.55 -2.73
C MET A 111 13.46 7.40 -3.06
N SER A 112 13.39 8.29 -4.05
CA SER A 112 14.55 9.06 -4.52
C SER A 112 14.38 10.57 -4.41
N GLY A 113 13.16 11.08 -4.21
CA GLY A 113 12.88 12.52 -4.24
C GLY A 113 12.75 13.09 -5.65
N VAL A 114 12.73 12.24 -6.68
CA VAL A 114 12.72 12.66 -8.08
C VAL A 114 11.59 11.95 -8.81
N LYS A 115 10.67 12.73 -9.38
CA LYS A 115 9.62 12.18 -10.26
C LYS A 115 10.24 11.72 -11.58
N THR A 116 9.66 10.67 -12.16
CA THR A 116 10.11 10.08 -13.39
C THR A 116 8.95 9.64 -14.28
N LYS A 117 9.25 9.05 -15.42
CA LYS A 117 8.25 8.53 -16.36
C LYS A 117 7.57 7.27 -15.84
N ALA A 118 6.38 7.01 -16.36
CA ALA A 118 5.69 5.75 -16.12
C ALA A 118 6.51 4.56 -16.60
N GLY A 119 6.47 3.47 -15.87
CA GLY A 119 7.10 2.20 -16.26
C GLY A 119 8.58 2.09 -16.00
N VAL A 120 9.24 3.12 -15.48
CA VAL A 120 10.67 3.08 -15.16
C VAL A 120 10.88 3.04 -13.65
N ILE A 121 11.93 2.37 -13.21
CA ILE A 121 12.24 2.13 -11.81
C ILE A 121 13.62 2.69 -11.49
N GLY A 122 13.70 3.63 -10.54
CA GLY A 122 14.96 4.12 -10.00
C GLY A 122 15.87 4.80 -11.02
N VAL A 123 15.35 5.26 -12.15
CA VAL A 123 16.10 6.01 -13.17
C VAL A 123 15.40 7.33 -13.48
N ALA A 124 16.18 8.33 -13.86
CA ALA A 124 15.70 9.68 -14.14
C ALA A 124 14.83 9.73 -15.42
N GLU A 125 14.04 10.79 -15.56
CA GLU A 125 13.04 10.94 -16.63
C GLU A 125 13.65 11.05 -18.05
N GLU A 126 14.95 11.29 -18.16
CA GLU A 126 15.65 11.29 -19.44
C GLU A 126 15.78 9.89 -20.04
N ALA A 127 15.62 8.85 -19.22
CA ALA A 127 15.57 7.49 -19.73
C ALA A 127 14.25 7.23 -20.46
N SER A 128 14.31 6.46 -21.53
CA SER A 128 13.13 6.00 -22.25
C SER A 128 12.78 4.59 -21.82
N ARG A 129 11.49 4.30 -21.68
CA ARG A 129 11.02 2.99 -21.25
C ARG A 129 11.51 1.88 -22.20
N ALA A 130 11.98 0.79 -21.62
CA ALA A 130 12.53 -0.38 -22.31
C ALA A 130 13.78 -0.11 -23.16
N ASP A 131 14.44 1.02 -22.96
CA ASP A 131 15.70 1.38 -23.66
C ASP A 131 16.84 1.40 -22.64
N CYS A 132 17.60 0.29 -22.58
CA CYS A 132 18.70 0.13 -21.64
C CYS A 132 19.78 1.21 -21.85
N GLY A 133 20.16 1.46 -23.10
CA GLY A 133 21.17 2.47 -23.41
C GLY A 133 20.82 3.85 -22.88
N SER A 134 19.55 4.24 -22.94
CA SER A 134 19.09 5.56 -22.46
C SER A 134 19.15 5.68 -20.94
N SER A 135 19.18 4.59 -20.21
CA SER A 135 19.20 4.57 -18.74
C SER A 135 20.60 4.63 -18.15
N GLN A 136 21.63 4.50 -18.96
CA GLN A 136 23.02 4.49 -18.48
C GLN A 136 23.38 5.84 -17.83
N GLY A 137 23.94 5.75 -16.61
CA GLY A 137 24.33 6.93 -15.85
C GLY A 137 23.18 7.73 -15.25
N LYS A 138 21.95 7.22 -15.29
CA LYS A 138 20.75 7.92 -14.82
C LYS A 138 20.10 7.30 -13.58
N GLY A 139 20.81 6.37 -12.90
CA GLY A 139 20.35 5.77 -11.66
C GLY A 139 20.18 6.78 -10.54
N LEU A 140 19.09 6.66 -9.79
CA LEU A 140 18.76 7.54 -8.68
C LEU A 140 19.03 6.80 -7.36
N VAL A 141 19.66 7.49 -6.41
CA VAL A 141 19.93 6.93 -5.09
C VAL A 141 18.64 6.91 -4.27
N THR A 142 18.39 5.82 -3.59
CA THR A 142 17.17 5.64 -2.79
C THR A 142 17.42 5.80 -1.29
N ALA A 143 16.34 6.05 -0.55
CA ALA A 143 16.39 6.11 0.92
C ALA A 143 16.92 4.80 1.52
N LEU A 144 16.56 3.65 0.96
CA LEU A 144 17.05 2.35 1.42
C LEU A 144 18.57 2.23 1.23
N GLU A 145 19.07 2.64 0.08
CA GLU A 145 20.52 2.64 -0.21
C GLU A 145 21.27 3.56 0.73
N LEU A 146 20.73 4.76 0.99
CA LEU A 146 21.33 5.71 1.94
C LEU A 146 21.37 5.12 3.36
N ALA A 147 20.30 4.46 3.80
CA ALA A 147 20.24 3.83 5.11
C ALA A 147 21.29 2.71 5.24
N GLU A 148 21.44 1.87 4.22
CA GLU A 148 22.48 0.83 4.20
C GLU A 148 23.89 1.42 4.24
N ASP A 149 24.15 2.45 3.44
CA ASP A 149 25.43 3.12 3.40
C ASP A 149 25.83 3.75 4.74
N MET A 150 24.83 4.13 5.55
CA MET A 150 25.04 4.68 6.87
C MET A 150 25.07 3.64 8.00
N GLY A 151 25.04 2.36 7.66
CA GLY A 151 25.12 1.26 8.63
C GLY A 151 23.82 0.94 9.35
N LYS A 152 22.68 1.47 8.87
CA LYS A 152 21.37 1.10 9.41
C LYS A 152 20.92 -0.25 8.82
N ALA A 153 20.15 -1.02 9.57
CA ALA A 153 19.48 -2.20 9.03
C ALA A 153 18.37 -1.77 8.07
N THR A 154 18.06 -2.61 7.09
CA THR A 154 17.02 -2.31 6.11
C THR A 154 16.11 -3.50 5.86
N GLY A 155 14.86 -3.20 5.49
CA GLY A 155 13.90 -4.22 5.12
C GLY A 155 12.96 -3.75 4.02
N VAL A 156 12.53 -4.68 3.19
CA VAL A 156 11.52 -4.45 2.16
C VAL A 156 10.55 -5.62 2.14
N LEU A 157 9.25 -5.30 2.28
CA LEU A 157 8.16 -6.27 2.37
C LEU A 157 7.09 -5.92 1.36
N SER A 158 6.50 -6.94 0.75
CA SER A 158 5.29 -6.75 -0.07
C SER A 158 4.44 -8.01 -0.10
N THR A 159 3.14 -7.86 -0.23
CA THR A 159 2.23 -8.97 -0.57
C THR A 159 2.17 -9.22 -2.08
N ALA A 160 2.78 -8.35 -2.89
CA ALA A 160 3.03 -8.60 -4.30
C ALA A 160 4.33 -9.36 -4.51
N ARG A 161 4.70 -9.60 -5.77
CA ARG A 161 6.05 -10.10 -6.07
C ARG A 161 7.07 -9.06 -5.57
N ILE A 162 8.12 -9.52 -4.93
CA ILE A 162 9.19 -8.65 -4.42
C ILE A 162 9.99 -7.98 -5.55
N THR A 163 9.84 -8.47 -6.77
CA THR A 163 10.38 -7.89 -7.99
C THR A 163 9.40 -6.95 -8.71
N HIS A 164 8.18 -6.80 -8.19
CA HIS A 164 7.19 -5.87 -8.72
C HIS A 164 7.60 -4.42 -8.47
N ALA A 165 7.00 -3.48 -9.18
CA ALA A 165 7.46 -2.09 -9.26
C ALA A 165 7.70 -1.41 -7.90
N THR A 166 6.77 -1.53 -6.96
CA THR A 166 6.84 -0.82 -5.67
C THR A 166 8.02 -1.28 -4.81
N PRO A 167 8.17 -2.58 -4.50
CA PRO A 167 9.35 -3.00 -3.76
C PRO A 167 10.64 -2.87 -4.58
N ALA A 168 10.60 -3.10 -5.89
CA ALA A 168 11.77 -2.98 -6.76
C ALA A 168 12.37 -1.58 -6.74
N ALA A 169 11.56 -0.54 -6.64
CA ALA A 169 12.04 0.85 -6.62
C ALA A 169 12.87 1.18 -5.37
N THR A 170 12.86 0.35 -4.34
CA THR A 170 13.72 0.54 -3.17
C THR A 170 15.18 0.16 -3.45
N TYR A 171 15.45 -0.78 -4.36
CA TYR A 171 16.78 -1.36 -4.56
C TYR A 171 17.24 -1.45 -6.02
N ALA A 172 16.35 -1.36 -7.01
CA ALA A 172 16.69 -1.62 -8.42
C ALA A 172 16.70 -0.37 -9.26
N LYS A 173 17.46 -0.44 -10.36
CA LYS A 173 17.53 0.59 -11.43
C LYS A 173 17.18 -0.11 -12.74
N SER A 174 16.01 0.19 -13.31
CA SER A 174 15.56 -0.45 -14.54
C SER A 174 14.70 0.50 -15.37
N PRO A 175 14.96 0.66 -16.67
CA PRO A 175 14.11 1.45 -17.55
C PRO A 175 12.82 0.71 -17.92
N GLU A 176 12.62 -0.52 -17.44
CA GLU A 176 11.41 -1.30 -17.70
C GLU A 176 11.03 -2.10 -16.46
N ARG A 177 9.87 -1.81 -15.89
CA ARG A 177 9.35 -2.48 -14.69
C ARG A 177 9.11 -3.98 -14.87
N ASN A 178 8.89 -4.43 -16.11
CA ASN A 178 8.62 -5.83 -16.43
C ASN A 178 9.87 -6.68 -16.59
N TRP A 179 11.06 -6.11 -16.45
CA TRP A 179 12.30 -6.87 -16.45
C TRP A 179 12.59 -7.48 -15.08
N GLU A 180 11.63 -8.27 -14.58
CA GLU A 180 11.72 -8.89 -13.25
C GLU A 180 12.74 -10.03 -13.20
N SER A 181 12.91 -10.76 -14.31
CA SER A 181 13.91 -11.79 -14.51
C SER A 181 14.45 -11.74 -15.94
N ASP A 182 15.48 -12.51 -16.23
CA ASP A 182 16.22 -12.40 -17.51
C ASP A 182 15.37 -12.74 -18.75
N ASP A 183 14.32 -13.52 -18.59
CA ASP A 183 13.38 -13.83 -19.68
C ASP A 183 12.68 -12.59 -20.25
N GLY A 184 12.57 -11.52 -19.46
CA GLY A 184 11.99 -10.26 -19.89
C GLY A 184 12.97 -9.34 -20.61
N LEU A 185 14.28 -9.58 -20.51
CA LEU A 185 15.29 -8.69 -21.10
C LEU A 185 15.29 -8.79 -22.63
N THR A 186 15.41 -7.63 -23.29
CA THR A 186 15.63 -7.56 -24.73
C THR A 186 17.10 -7.84 -25.07
N ASP A 187 17.39 -8.13 -26.35
CA ASP A 187 18.77 -8.27 -26.82
C ASP A 187 19.58 -6.98 -26.59
N GLU A 188 18.94 -5.83 -26.79
CA GLU A 188 19.54 -4.51 -26.52
C GLU A 188 19.89 -4.37 -25.03
N ALA A 189 19.01 -4.80 -24.13
CA ALA A 189 19.26 -4.74 -22.70
C ALA A 189 20.43 -5.61 -22.28
N VAL A 190 20.52 -6.82 -22.79
CA VAL A 190 21.64 -7.75 -22.55
C VAL A 190 22.95 -7.16 -23.10
N ALA A 191 22.94 -6.66 -24.33
CA ALA A 191 24.11 -6.08 -24.97
C ALA A 191 24.67 -4.86 -24.23
N ASN A 192 23.80 -4.04 -23.64
CA ASN A 192 24.19 -2.84 -22.89
C ASN A 192 24.33 -3.10 -21.36
N GLY A 193 24.24 -4.34 -20.90
CA GLY A 193 24.55 -4.70 -19.54
C GLY A 193 23.47 -4.39 -18.50
N CYS A 194 22.21 -4.16 -18.90
CA CYS A 194 21.11 -4.04 -17.95
C CYS A 194 20.83 -5.37 -17.28
N LYS A 195 20.71 -5.35 -15.94
CA LYS A 195 20.37 -6.52 -15.14
C LYS A 195 18.89 -6.54 -14.86
N ASP A 196 18.31 -7.76 -14.80
CA ASP A 196 16.95 -7.91 -14.34
C ASP A 196 16.81 -7.56 -12.84
N ILE A 197 15.58 -7.33 -12.40
CA ILE A 197 15.31 -6.83 -11.06
C ILE A 197 15.69 -7.87 -9.99
N ALA A 198 15.37 -9.14 -10.21
CA ALA A 198 15.73 -10.20 -9.26
C ALA A 198 17.25 -10.31 -9.09
N ASP A 199 18.01 -10.19 -10.18
CA ASP A 199 19.48 -10.20 -10.15
C ASP A 199 20.00 -9.00 -9.34
N GLN A 200 19.42 -7.81 -9.53
CA GLN A 200 19.81 -6.61 -8.76
C GLN A 200 19.53 -6.78 -7.26
N LEU A 201 18.46 -7.47 -6.88
CA LEU A 201 18.18 -7.74 -5.47
C LEU A 201 19.25 -8.64 -4.85
N VAL A 202 19.59 -9.74 -5.51
CA VAL A 202 20.54 -10.73 -5.01
C VAL A 202 21.98 -10.19 -5.03
N SER A 203 22.32 -9.36 -6.00
CA SER A 203 23.64 -8.74 -6.12
C SER A 203 23.76 -7.37 -5.42
N PHE A 204 22.73 -6.95 -4.66
CA PHE A 204 22.78 -5.72 -3.89
C PHE A 204 23.91 -5.78 -2.86
N ASP A 205 24.88 -4.87 -2.95
CA ASP A 205 26.13 -4.93 -2.19
C ASP A 205 26.46 -3.66 -1.39
N ILE A 206 25.50 -2.74 -1.25
CA ILE A 206 25.67 -1.56 -0.40
C ILE A 206 25.55 -2.01 1.06
N GLY A 207 26.49 -1.55 1.91
CA GLY A 207 26.55 -1.97 3.31
C GLY A 207 26.75 -3.49 3.41
N ASP A 208 26.01 -4.14 4.29
CA ASP A 208 25.98 -5.60 4.45
C ASP A 208 24.83 -6.26 3.67
N GLY A 209 24.19 -5.53 2.78
CA GLY A 209 23.03 -5.98 2.04
C GLY A 209 21.71 -5.75 2.80
N ILE A 210 20.60 -5.99 2.14
CA ILE A 210 19.27 -5.80 2.74
C ILE A 210 19.03 -6.93 3.75
N ASP A 211 18.63 -6.54 4.99
CA ASP A 211 18.54 -7.50 6.09
C ASP A 211 17.27 -8.35 6.04
N VAL A 212 16.15 -7.77 5.64
CA VAL A 212 14.88 -8.49 5.56
C VAL A 212 14.21 -8.21 4.21
N VAL A 213 13.96 -9.27 3.45
CA VAL A 213 13.29 -9.23 2.15
C VAL A 213 12.18 -10.27 2.15
N LEU A 214 10.92 -9.83 2.13
CA LEU A 214 9.76 -10.74 2.21
C LEU A 214 8.73 -10.38 1.15
N GLY A 215 8.26 -11.38 0.41
CA GLY A 215 7.20 -11.18 -0.58
C GLY A 215 6.93 -12.42 -1.40
N GLY A 216 6.24 -12.23 -2.52
CA GLY A 216 6.05 -13.24 -3.55
C GLY A 216 7.13 -13.18 -4.64
N GLY A 217 6.90 -13.90 -5.73
CA GLY A 217 7.76 -13.79 -6.93
C GLY A 217 8.89 -14.79 -7.00
N ARG A 218 8.83 -15.88 -6.28
CA ARG A 218 9.88 -16.92 -6.27
C ARG A 218 10.28 -17.35 -7.69
N ARG A 219 9.34 -17.36 -8.62
CA ARG A 219 9.58 -17.77 -10.02
C ARG A 219 10.66 -16.95 -10.73
N HIS A 220 10.86 -15.69 -10.33
CA HIS A 220 11.87 -14.82 -10.94
C HIS A 220 13.29 -15.09 -10.43
N PHE A 221 13.41 -15.90 -9.39
CA PHE A 221 14.68 -16.28 -8.77
C PHE A 221 15.14 -17.69 -9.17
N LEU A 222 14.28 -18.47 -9.84
CA LEU A 222 14.52 -19.86 -10.14
C LEU A 222 14.65 -20.09 -11.66
N PRO A 223 15.49 -21.06 -12.08
CA PRO A 223 15.57 -21.43 -13.48
C PRO A 223 14.33 -22.18 -13.93
N SER A 224 14.07 -22.19 -15.24
CA SER A 224 12.90 -22.85 -15.83
C SER A 224 12.81 -24.32 -15.52
N GLU A 225 13.93 -25.01 -15.41
CA GLU A 225 14.02 -26.43 -15.01
C GLU A 225 13.54 -26.70 -13.58
N SER A 226 13.51 -25.65 -12.72
CA SER A 226 12.98 -25.71 -11.36
C SER A 226 11.61 -25.04 -11.24
N GLY A 227 10.91 -24.83 -12.35
CA GLY A 227 9.58 -24.22 -12.39
C GLY A 227 9.59 -22.69 -12.37
N GLY A 228 10.76 -22.07 -12.54
CA GLY A 228 10.91 -20.62 -12.57
C GLY A 228 10.80 -20.03 -13.97
N LYS A 229 11.07 -18.73 -14.03
CA LYS A 229 11.06 -17.93 -15.26
C LYS A 229 12.44 -17.69 -15.86
N ARG A 230 13.51 -17.97 -15.11
CA ARG A 230 14.87 -17.67 -15.57
C ARG A 230 15.31 -18.59 -16.70
N THR A 231 15.85 -18.00 -17.76
CA THR A 231 16.38 -18.72 -18.93
C THR A 231 17.91 -18.83 -18.92
N ASP A 232 18.57 -18.15 -17.97
CA ASP A 232 20.02 -18.16 -17.81
C ASP A 232 20.52 -19.35 -16.97
N GLY A 233 19.63 -20.21 -16.49
CA GLY A 233 19.99 -21.37 -15.68
C GLY A 233 20.37 -21.07 -14.24
N ARG A 234 20.33 -19.79 -13.82
CA ARG A 234 20.74 -19.41 -12.46
C ARG A 234 19.63 -19.68 -11.45
N ASP A 235 20.02 -20.15 -10.28
CA ASP A 235 19.18 -20.18 -9.08
C ASP A 235 19.62 -19.04 -8.16
N LEU A 236 18.90 -17.94 -8.18
CA LEU A 236 19.26 -16.77 -7.40
C LEU A 236 19.03 -16.98 -5.91
N THR A 237 18.18 -17.90 -5.50
CA THR A 237 18.01 -18.22 -4.08
C THR A 237 19.25 -18.89 -3.51
N ALA A 238 19.88 -19.77 -4.29
CA ALA A 238 21.15 -20.38 -3.92
C ALA A 238 22.29 -19.34 -3.91
N GLU A 239 22.33 -18.43 -4.87
CA GLU A 239 23.32 -17.34 -4.89
C GLU A 239 23.16 -16.42 -3.68
N TRP A 240 21.92 -16.09 -3.29
CA TRP A 240 21.65 -15.29 -2.10
C TRP A 240 22.18 -16.01 -0.84
N LYS A 241 21.91 -17.29 -0.72
CA LYS A 241 22.35 -18.10 0.43
C LYS A 241 23.88 -18.22 0.49
N ASN A 242 24.55 -18.30 -0.66
CA ASN A 242 26.01 -18.30 -0.72
C ASN A 242 26.60 -16.94 -0.31
N ALA A 243 25.95 -15.83 -0.67
CA ALA A 243 26.37 -14.50 -0.26
C ALA A 243 26.05 -14.21 1.21
N HIS A 244 25.07 -14.89 1.78
CA HIS A 244 24.61 -14.72 3.15
C HIS A 244 24.55 -16.08 3.86
N PRO A 245 25.72 -16.71 4.17
CA PRO A 245 25.77 -18.08 4.67
C PRO A 245 25.06 -18.26 6.02
N THR A 246 24.98 -17.22 6.84
CA THR A 246 24.24 -17.23 8.12
C THR A 246 22.81 -16.73 7.98
N GLY A 247 22.42 -16.30 6.79
CA GLY A 247 21.04 -15.87 6.50
C GLY A 247 20.07 -17.03 6.41
N SER A 248 18.79 -16.74 6.47
CA SER A 248 17.70 -17.72 6.38
C SER A 248 16.88 -17.47 5.12
N TYR A 249 16.70 -18.53 4.32
CA TYR A 249 15.78 -18.52 3.19
C TYR A 249 14.55 -19.36 3.54
N VAL A 250 13.36 -18.76 3.42
CA VAL A 250 12.09 -19.39 3.76
C VAL A 250 11.08 -19.24 2.62
N GLN A 251 10.20 -20.23 2.49
CA GLN A 251 9.22 -20.29 1.41
C GLN A 251 7.77 -20.43 1.88
N THR A 252 7.55 -20.67 3.16
CA THR A 252 6.20 -20.88 3.71
C THR A 252 5.98 -20.04 4.97
N GLY A 253 4.70 -19.81 5.29
CA GLY A 253 4.33 -19.14 6.54
C GLY A 253 4.83 -19.92 7.77
N SER A 254 4.78 -21.24 7.73
CA SER A 254 5.27 -22.09 8.81
C SER A 254 6.78 -21.95 9.01
N GLU A 255 7.56 -21.97 7.94
CA GLU A 255 9.02 -21.75 8.00
C GLU A 255 9.34 -20.34 8.54
N PHE A 256 8.60 -19.32 8.09
CA PHE A 256 8.78 -17.96 8.57
C PHE A 256 8.45 -17.84 10.06
N ALA A 257 7.34 -18.43 10.51
CA ALA A 257 6.92 -18.42 11.91
C ALA A 257 7.96 -19.09 12.82
N ALA A 258 8.68 -20.09 12.33
CA ALA A 258 9.70 -20.81 13.09
C ALA A 258 11.00 -20.03 13.25
N LEU A 259 11.23 -18.96 12.52
CA LEU A 259 12.42 -18.11 12.69
C LEU A 259 12.41 -17.43 14.05
N ASP A 260 13.55 -17.47 14.73
CA ASP A 260 13.76 -16.75 15.97
C ASP A 260 14.27 -15.34 15.66
N ALA A 261 13.40 -14.33 15.85
CA ALA A 261 13.74 -12.94 15.59
C ALA A 261 14.90 -12.42 16.43
N ALA A 262 15.21 -13.05 17.58
CA ALA A 262 16.31 -12.66 18.43
C ALA A 262 17.68 -13.10 17.92
N SER A 263 17.73 -14.07 17.01
CA SER A 263 18.99 -14.68 16.55
C SER A 263 19.19 -14.68 15.05
N VAL A 264 18.15 -14.47 14.25
CA VAL A 264 18.26 -14.47 12.80
C VAL A 264 19.03 -13.22 12.32
N ASP A 265 19.94 -13.41 11.36
CA ASP A 265 20.74 -12.29 10.81
C ASP A 265 20.04 -11.62 9.64
N GLN A 266 19.93 -12.34 8.53
CA GLN A 266 19.28 -11.84 7.32
C GLN A 266 18.24 -12.86 6.85
N VAL A 267 17.15 -12.37 6.24
CA VAL A 267 16.04 -13.22 5.79
C VAL A 267 15.67 -12.89 4.37
N LEU A 268 15.54 -13.90 3.55
CA LEU A 268 14.85 -13.85 2.26
C LEU A 268 13.65 -14.79 2.35
N GLY A 269 12.44 -14.25 2.24
CA GLY A 269 11.21 -15.03 2.21
C GLY A 269 10.48 -14.84 0.88
N LEU A 270 10.32 -15.91 0.12
CA LEU A 270 9.62 -15.92 -1.16
C LEU A 270 8.48 -16.95 -1.06
N PHE A 271 7.30 -16.47 -0.69
CA PHE A 271 6.21 -17.33 -0.22
C PHE A 271 5.35 -17.91 -1.33
N THR A 272 5.43 -17.33 -2.54
CA THR A 272 4.61 -17.73 -3.68
C THR A 272 5.38 -17.60 -4.98
N SER A 273 4.93 -18.31 -6.01
CA SER A 273 5.51 -18.19 -7.34
C SER A 273 5.30 -16.78 -7.93
N SER A 274 4.09 -16.26 -7.87
CA SER A 274 3.72 -14.90 -8.27
C SER A 274 3.37 -14.07 -7.04
N HIS A 275 2.34 -13.25 -7.10
CA HIS A 275 1.88 -12.48 -5.94
C HIS A 275 1.43 -13.39 -4.80
N MET A 276 1.58 -12.94 -3.57
CA MET A 276 1.00 -13.61 -2.42
C MET A 276 -0.54 -13.56 -2.50
N SER A 277 -1.21 -14.44 -1.78
CA SER A 277 -2.66 -14.47 -1.74
C SER A 277 -3.23 -13.17 -1.17
N TYR A 278 -4.40 -12.76 -1.66
CA TYR A 278 -5.19 -11.75 -0.97
C TYR A 278 -5.45 -12.19 0.46
N ASP A 279 -5.57 -11.27 1.38
CA ASP A 279 -5.71 -11.58 2.80
C ASP A 279 -6.89 -12.51 3.09
N ALA A 280 -8.07 -12.20 2.54
CA ALA A 280 -9.25 -13.03 2.71
C ALA A 280 -9.11 -14.41 2.06
N ASP A 281 -8.44 -14.50 0.92
CA ASP A 281 -8.22 -15.75 0.21
C ASP A 281 -7.23 -16.66 0.95
N ARG A 282 -6.20 -16.08 1.55
CA ARG A 282 -5.22 -16.83 2.35
C ARG A 282 -5.91 -17.59 3.48
N GLU A 283 -6.78 -16.90 4.23
CA GLU A 283 -7.52 -17.52 5.33
C GLU A 283 -8.53 -18.56 4.83
N ALA A 284 -9.37 -18.17 3.86
CA ALA A 284 -10.44 -19.03 3.33
C ALA A 284 -9.89 -20.30 2.66
N ASN A 285 -8.75 -20.21 2.00
CA ASN A 285 -8.13 -21.30 1.25
C ASN A 285 -6.99 -21.99 2.02
N ALA A 286 -6.81 -21.66 3.31
CA ALA A 286 -5.79 -22.23 4.19
C ALA A 286 -4.39 -22.25 3.58
N LYS A 287 -3.96 -21.13 2.99
CA LYS A 287 -2.64 -20.99 2.38
C LYS A 287 -1.57 -20.82 3.46
N ASP A 288 -0.48 -21.57 3.33
CA ASP A 288 0.66 -21.49 4.25
C ASP A 288 1.57 -20.31 3.86
N GLU A 289 1.05 -19.11 4.06
CA GLU A 289 1.71 -17.84 3.80
C GLU A 289 1.56 -16.95 5.04
N PRO A 290 2.56 -16.11 5.36
CA PRO A 290 2.38 -15.16 6.45
C PRO A 290 1.42 -14.03 6.03
N SER A 291 0.70 -13.46 7.00
CA SER A 291 -0.04 -12.23 6.79
C SER A 291 0.90 -11.04 6.73
N LEU A 292 0.41 -9.90 6.21
CA LEU A 292 1.18 -8.66 6.21
C LEU A 292 1.51 -8.23 7.65
N THR A 293 0.57 -8.41 8.59
CA THR A 293 0.80 -8.14 10.01
C THR A 293 1.92 -9.00 10.57
N GLU A 294 1.93 -10.29 10.28
CA GLU A 294 2.99 -11.21 10.72
C GLU A 294 4.35 -10.83 10.13
N MET A 295 4.40 -10.52 8.83
CA MET A 295 5.63 -10.08 8.18
C MET A 295 6.17 -8.79 8.80
N THR A 296 5.31 -7.80 9.00
CA THR A 296 5.66 -6.50 9.58
C THR A 296 6.17 -6.66 11.02
N SER A 297 5.43 -7.39 11.83
CA SER A 297 5.74 -7.58 13.25
C SER A 297 7.11 -8.24 13.46
N LYS A 298 7.36 -9.37 12.80
CA LYS A 298 8.64 -10.06 12.92
C LYS A 298 9.80 -9.26 12.33
N SER A 299 9.57 -8.56 11.21
CA SER A 299 10.60 -7.71 10.60
C SER A 299 11.05 -6.59 11.54
N ILE A 300 10.13 -5.96 12.24
CA ILE A 300 10.48 -4.94 13.23
C ILE A 300 11.29 -5.55 14.39
N ASP A 301 10.90 -6.73 14.86
CA ASP A 301 11.66 -7.43 15.92
C ASP A 301 13.10 -7.75 15.49
N ILE A 302 13.30 -8.13 14.23
CA ILE A 302 14.63 -8.39 13.67
C ILE A 302 15.42 -7.10 13.52
N LEU A 303 14.84 -6.10 12.86
CA LEU A 303 15.53 -4.86 12.50
C LEU A 303 15.85 -3.98 13.72
N SER A 304 14.99 -4.01 14.73
CA SER A 304 15.16 -3.20 15.96
C SER A 304 16.34 -3.65 16.81
N ARG A 305 16.96 -4.79 16.53
CA ARG A 305 18.20 -5.24 17.18
C ARG A 305 19.41 -4.41 16.75
N ASP A 306 19.32 -3.70 15.62
CA ASP A 306 20.39 -2.80 15.17
C ASP A 306 20.37 -1.51 16.00
N GLU A 307 21.48 -1.23 16.70
CA GLU A 307 21.59 -0.05 17.55
C GLU A 307 21.61 1.26 16.76
N ASP A 308 21.98 1.21 15.49
CA ASP A 308 22.00 2.38 14.61
C ASP A 308 20.60 2.68 14.02
N GLY A 309 19.65 1.82 14.25
CA GLY A 309 18.29 1.95 13.74
C GLY A 309 18.09 1.27 12.39
N TYR A 310 16.92 1.49 11.79
CA TYR A 310 16.55 0.82 10.55
C TYR A 310 15.69 1.68 9.64
N PHE A 311 15.68 1.31 8.38
CA PHE A 311 14.70 1.73 7.37
C PHE A 311 13.89 0.50 6.93
N LEU A 312 12.57 0.61 6.94
CA LEU A 312 11.66 -0.47 6.53
C LEU A 312 10.60 0.09 5.59
N MET A 313 10.46 -0.50 4.42
CA MET A 313 9.33 -0.26 3.51
C MET A 313 8.40 -1.47 3.51
N VAL A 314 7.11 -1.21 3.73
CA VAL A 314 6.06 -2.25 3.76
C VAL A 314 4.98 -1.89 2.75
N GLU A 315 4.75 -2.76 1.79
CA GLU A 315 3.68 -2.59 0.80
C GLU A 315 2.55 -3.59 1.03
N SER A 316 1.31 -3.07 1.08
CA SER A 316 0.14 -3.88 0.78
C SER A 316 -0.07 -3.80 -0.74
N GLY A 317 0.41 -4.80 -1.45
CA GLY A 317 0.53 -4.75 -2.91
C GLY A 317 -0.75 -5.16 -3.64
N ARG A 318 -1.72 -5.76 -2.95
CA ARG A 318 -2.85 -6.35 -3.62
C ARG A 318 -4.18 -5.62 -3.43
N ILE A 319 -4.20 -4.51 -2.71
CA ILE A 319 -5.35 -3.57 -2.75
C ILE A 319 -5.61 -3.17 -4.20
N ASP A 320 -4.55 -2.75 -4.88
CA ASP A 320 -4.53 -2.40 -6.30
C ASP A 320 -5.09 -3.52 -7.19
N HIS A 321 -4.62 -4.75 -6.99
CA HIS A 321 -5.06 -5.88 -7.79
C HIS A 321 -6.55 -6.20 -7.58
N GLY A 322 -7.04 -6.09 -6.36
CA GLY A 322 -8.46 -6.23 -6.05
C GLY A 322 -9.31 -5.21 -6.82
N HIS A 323 -8.85 -3.97 -6.88
CA HIS A 323 -9.51 -2.93 -7.67
C HIS A 323 -9.42 -3.22 -9.17
N HIS A 324 -8.26 -3.59 -9.69
CA HIS A 324 -8.11 -3.94 -11.11
C HIS A 324 -9.04 -5.08 -11.53
N ALA A 325 -9.30 -6.02 -10.63
CA ALA A 325 -10.25 -7.11 -10.85
C ALA A 325 -11.72 -6.69 -10.71
N GLY A 326 -11.98 -5.47 -10.24
CA GLY A 326 -13.34 -4.99 -9.97
C GLY A 326 -13.95 -5.57 -8.70
N SER A 327 -13.13 -6.05 -7.75
CA SER A 327 -13.58 -6.65 -6.49
C SER A 327 -13.35 -5.73 -5.31
N ALA A 328 -14.36 -4.97 -4.93
CA ALA A 328 -14.29 -4.11 -3.74
C ALA A 328 -14.07 -4.94 -2.47
N TYR A 329 -14.74 -6.08 -2.32
CA TYR A 329 -14.55 -6.98 -1.18
C TYR A 329 -13.06 -7.28 -0.95
N THR A 330 -12.38 -7.72 -2.00
CA THR A 330 -10.97 -8.12 -1.94
C THR A 330 -10.06 -6.93 -1.65
N ALA A 331 -10.26 -5.82 -2.35
CA ALA A 331 -9.47 -4.61 -2.13
C ALA A 331 -9.63 -4.08 -0.70
N LEU A 332 -10.86 -4.05 -0.17
CA LEU A 332 -11.13 -3.50 1.16
C LEU A 332 -10.64 -4.42 2.29
N THR A 333 -10.78 -5.74 2.14
CA THR A 333 -10.25 -6.67 3.15
C THR A 333 -8.73 -6.62 3.21
N ASP A 334 -8.04 -6.44 2.09
CA ASP A 334 -6.59 -6.19 2.07
C ASP A 334 -6.23 -4.85 2.73
N ALA A 335 -7.03 -3.80 2.50
CA ALA A 335 -6.82 -2.50 3.15
C ALA A 335 -7.01 -2.57 4.68
N VAL A 336 -7.96 -3.38 5.16
CA VAL A 336 -8.13 -3.62 6.59
C VAL A 336 -6.92 -4.33 7.18
N GLU A 337 -6.38 -5.33 6.50
CA GLU A 337 -5.15 -6.01 6.95
C GLU A 337 -3.94 -5.05 6.93
N PHE A 338 -3.86 -4.17 5.95
CA PHE A 338 -2.86 -3.10 5.92
C PHE A 338 -2.92 -2.24 7.19
N SER A 339 -4.12 -1.83 7.58
CA SER A 339 -4.34 -1.10 8.84
C SER A 339 -3.87 -1.90 10.05
N ASN A 340 -4.11 -3.20 10.08
CA ASN A 340 -3.67 -4.08 11.17
C ASN A 340 -2.13 -4.15 11.25
N ALA A 341 -1.45 -4.23 10.11
CA ALA A 341 0.01 -4.23 10.06
C ALA A 341 0.60 -2.91 10.59
N ILE A 342 -0.03 -1.79 10.24
CA ILE A 342 0.36 -0.47 10.75
C ILE A 342 0.16 -0.38 12.26
N GLN A 343 -0.95 -0.90 12.77
CA GLN A 343 -1.20 -0.93 14.22
C GLN A 343 -0.10 -1.71 14.95
N ALA A 344 0.29 -2.86 14.41
CA ALA A 344 1.39 -3.64 14.98
C ALA A 344 2.70 -2.84 15.02
N ALA A 345 3.01 -2.10 13.96
CA ALA A 345 4.19 -1.24 13.92
C ALA A 345 4.11 -0.10 14.93
N MET A 346 2.95 0.54 15.08
CA MET A 346 2.75 1.59 16.08
C MET A 346 2.94 1.06 17.50
N ASP A 347 2.42 -0.13 17.78
CA ASP A 347 2.51 -0.76 19.10
C ASP A 347 3.95 -1.17 19.45
N LYS A 348 4.76 -1.52 18.47
CA LYS A 348 6.14 -2.02 18.65
C LYS A 348 7.19 -0.91 18.63
N THR A 349 6.82 0.32 18.36
CA THR A 349 7.76 1.43 18.19
C THR A 349 7.33 2.65 19.00
N SER A 350 8.26 3.56 19.22
CA SER A 350 7.99 4.81 19.93
C SER A 350 7.92 5.99 18.94
N ALA A 351 6.94 6.87 19.14
CA ALA A 351 6.84 8.11 18.40
C ALA A 351 7.98 9.10 18.74
N GLU A 352 8.79 8.82 19.75
CA GLU A 352 9.94 9.65 20.11
C GLU A 352 11.13 9.43 19.17
N ASP A 353 11.28 8.24 18.60
CA ASP A 353 12.44 7.87 17.78
C ASP A 353 12.11 7.21 16.44
N THR A 354 10.85 6.92 16.17
CA THR A 354 10.43 6.22 14.95
C THR A 354 9.40 7.01 14.18
N LEU A 355 9.79 7.43 12.97
CA LEU A 355 8.88 8.05 12.01
C LEU A 355 8.15 6.94 11.25
N ILE A 356 6.83 6.96 11.34
CA ILE A 356 5.96 6.12 10.50
C ILE A 356 5.21 7.01 9.53
N ILE A 357 5.32 6.70 8.24
CA ILE A 357 4.57 7.34 7.16
C ILE A 357 3.68 6.31 6.51
N VAL A 358 2.41 6.63 6.34
CA VAL A 358 1.43 5.80 5.62
C VAL A 358 0.90 6.60 4.44
N THR A 359 0.97 6.03 3.25
CA THR A 359 0.46 6.69 2.05
C THR A 359 0.01 5.65 1.01
N ALA A 360 -0.45 6.12 -0.12
CA ALA A 360 -0.69 5.33 -1.32
C ALA A 360 0.20 5.85 -2.44
N ASP A 361 0.44 5.02 -3.44
CA ASP A 361 1.21 5.41 -4.62
C ASP A 361 0.33 6.10 -5.67
N HIS A 362 -0.93 5.71 -5.78
CA HIS A 362 -1.99 6.29 -6.61
C HIS A 362 -3.36 5.82 -6.10
N SER A 363 -4.42 6.26 -6.75
CA SER A 363 -5.79 5.82 -6.48
C SER A 363 -6.34 4.92 -7.60
N HIS A 364 -7.61 4.55 -7.52
CA HIS A 364 -8.38 3.82 -8.51
C HIS A 364 -9.69 4.54 -8.81
N VAL A 365 -10.34 4.18 -9.91
CA VAL A 365 -11.64 4.75 -10.31
C VAL A 365 -12.80 4.17 -9.49
N PHE A 366 -12.62 4.13 -8.21
CA PHE A 366 -13.49 3.52 -7.21
C PHE A 366 -14.33 4.58 -6.50
N THR A 367 -15.63 4.36 -6.42
CA THR A 367 -16.56 5.37 -5.91
C THR A 367 -17.44 4.84 -4.78
N ILE A 368 -17.79 5.75 -3.88
CA ILE A 368 -18.83 5.57 -2.87
C ILE A 368 -19.97 6.52 -3.27
N ALA A 369 -21.15 6.00 -3.54
CA ALA A 369 -22.22 6.78 -4.14
C ALA A 369 -23.61 6.37 -3.63
N GLY A 370 -24.64 7.04 -4.16
CA GLY A 370 -26.01 6.91 -3.67
C GLY A 370 -26.22 7.75 -2.41
N TYR A 371 -27.34 7.51 -1.75
CA TYR A 371 -27.67 8.14 -0.46
C TYR A 371 -28.04 7.06 0.55
N PRO A 372 -27.12 6.09 0.83
CA PRO A 372 -27.43 5.03 1.78
C PRO A 372 -27.60 5.58 3.18
N THR A 373 -28.50 4.97 3.94
CA THR A 373 -28.66 5.30 5.36
C THR A 373 -27.34 5.03 6.11
N ARG A 374 -27.10 5.75 7.19
CA ARG A 374 -25.93 5.48 8.04
C ARG A 374 -25.96 4.03 8.54
N GLY A 375 -24.82 3.35 8.43
CA GLY A 375 -24.71 1.92 8.80
C GLY A 375 -25.15 0.96 7.70
N ASN A 376 -25.52 1.46 6.52
CA ASN A 376 -25.78 0.59 5.37
C ASN A 376 -24.56 -0.29 5.13
N PRO A 377 -24.71 -1.63 4.96
CA PRO A 377 -23.55 -2.46 4.64
C PRO A 377 -22.78 -1.89 3.45
N ILE A 378 -21.50 -1.62 3.64
CA ILE A 378 -20.72 -0.89 2.62
C ILE A 378 -20.66 -1.62 1.28
N LEU A 379 -20.65 -2.96 1.31
CA LEU A 379 -20.68 -3.81 0.11
C LEU A 379 -22.11 -4.09 -0.37
N GLY A 380 -23.11 -3.53 0.32
CA GLY A 380 -24.51 -3.81 0.07
C GLY A 380 -25.15 -2.92 -0.99
N LYS A 381 -26.39 -3.25 -1.29
CA LYS A 381 -27.26 -2.40 -2.09
C LYS A 381 -27.67 -1.18 -1.28
N VAL A 382 -27.86 -0.06 -1.94
CA VAL A 382 -28.24 1.20 -1.30
C VAL A 382 -29.66 1.10 -0.75
N VAL A 383 -29.80 1.37 0.55
CA VAL A 383 -31.09 1.58 1.22
C VAL A 383 -31.10 3.03 1.70
N THR A 384 -31.99 3.84 1.13
CA THR A 384 -32.12 5.27 1.50
C THR A 384 -33.05 5.46 2.70
N ASN A 385 -33.07 6.67 3.24
CA ASN A 385 -34.02 7.05 4.28
C ASN A 385 -35.34 7.52 3.66
N ASP A 386 -36.43 7.32 4.40
CA ASP A 386 -37.72 7.92 4.09
C ASP A 386 -37.75 9.41 4.48
N SER A 387 -38.91 10.06 4.31
CA SER A 387 -39.06 11.49 4.63
C SER A 387 -38.91 11.80 6.13
N SER A 388 -38.98 10.81 6.99
CA SER A 388 -38.76 10.96 8.44
C SER A 388 -37.30 10.73 8.86
N GLY A 389 -36.43 10.40 7.91
CA GLY A 389 -35.03 10.08 8.18
C GLY A 389 -34.78 8.65 8.65
N GLU A 390 -35.74 7.76 8.49
CA GLU A 390 -35.63 6.36 8.86
C GLU A 390 -35.34 5.51 7.62
N PRO A 391 -34.57 4.40 7.77
CA PRO A 391 -34.28 3.54 6.63
C PRO A 391 -35.52 2.98 5.98
N GLU A 392 -35.56 2.98 4.67
CA GLU A 392 -36.58 2.27 3.90
C GLU A 392 -36.45 0.77 4.13
N SER A 393 -37.56 0.01 3.88
CA SER A 393 -37.57 -1.44 4.05
C SER A 393 -36.93 -2.21 2.91
N GLU A 394 -36.79 -1.58 1.73
CA GLU A 394 -36.28 -2.21 0.52
C GLU A 394 -35.18 -1.38 -0.12
N PRO A 395 -34.29 -1.99 -0.91
CA PRO A 395 -33.26 -1.27 -1.63
C PRO A 395 -33.86 -0.22 -2.59
N SER A 396 -33.17 0.89 -2.73
CA SER A 396 -33.52 1.94 -3.69
C SER A 396 -33.34 1.43 -5.12
N LEU A 397 -34.25 1.85 -6.00
CA LEU A 397 -34.19 1.48 -7.42
C LEU A 397 -33.66 2.63 -8.24
N ALA A 398 -32.77 2.33 -9.19
CA ALA A 398 -32.31 3.29 -10.18
C ALA A 398 -33.43 3.56 -11.21
N ALA A 399 -33.16 4.45 -12.17
CA ALA A 399 -34.13 4.83 -13.21
C ALA A 399 -34.56 3.64 -14.09
N ASP A 400 -33.77 2.58 -14.12
CA ASP A 400 -34.07 1.32 -14.82
C ASP A 400 -34.87 0.33 -13.96
N SER A 401 -35.35 0.77 -12.80
CA SER A 401 -36.10 -0.04 -11.83
C SER A 401 -35.32 -1.21 -11.22
N MET A 402 -33.99 -1.14 -11.25
CA MET A 402 -33.12 -2.17 -10.65
C MET A 402 -32.33 -1.57 -9.47
N PRO A 403 -32.04 -2.36 -8.42
CA PRO A 403 -31.22 -1.91 -7.31
C PRO A 403 -29.77 -1.69 -7.73
N TYR A 404 -29.03 -0.90 -6.96
CA TYR A 404 -27.62 -0.59 -7.20
C TYR A 404 -26.84 -0.59 -5.90
N THR A 405 -25.52 -0.82 -5.99
CA THR A 405 -24.65 -0.87 -4.82
C THR A 405 -24.07 0.51 -4.47
N THR A 406 -23.69 0.70 -3.20
CA THR A 406 -22.97 1.88 -2.74
C THR A 406 -21.63 2.03 -3.45
N LEU A 407 -20.91 0.92 -3.62
CA LEU A 407 -19.60 0.90 -4.25
C LEU A 407 -19.70 0.56 -5.73
N GLY A 408 -18.83 1.19 -6.53
CA GLY A 408 -18.78 0.95 -7.96
C GLY A 408 -17.48 1.43 -8.57
N TYR A 409 -17.31 1.16 -9.85
CA TYR A 409 -16.12 1.58 -10.61
C TYR A 409 -16.56 2.35 -11.86
N THR A 410 -15.77 3.36 -12.23
CA THR A 410 -16.02 4.11 -13.46
C THR A 410 -15.72 3.27 -14.70
N ASN A 411 -14.72 2.40 -14.64
CA ASN A 411 -14.39 1.51 -15.73
C ASN A 411 -13.94 0.14 -15.19
N GLY A 412 -13.77 -0.82 -16.07
CA GLY A 412 -13.23 -2.13 -15.74
C GLY A 412 -14.02 -3.29 -16.31
N LEU A 413 -13.81 -4.46 -15.70
CA LEU A 413 -14.45 -5.71 -16.15
C LEU A 413 -15.96 -5.74 -15.91
N GLY A 414 -16.46 -4.96 -14.96
CA GLY A 414 -17.87 -4.90 -14.61
C GLY A 414 -18.33 -6.09 -13.79
N PHE A 415 -19.66 -6.25 -13.75
CA PHE A 415 -20.34 -7.21 -12.90
C PHE A 415 -19.84 -8.65 -13.09
N ALA A 416 -19.68 -9.34 -11.98
CA ALA A 416 -19.63 -10.80 -11.93
C ALA A 416 -20.18 -11.26 -10.58
N ASP A 417 -20.77 -12.45 -10.56
CA ASP A 417 -21.25 -13.10 -9.35
C ASP A 417 -20.66 -14.50 -9.29
N LEU A 418 -19.56 -14.62 -8.57
CA LEU A 418 -18.87 -15.89 -8.32
C LEU A 418 -19.25 -16.48 -6.95
N GLY A 419 -20.21 -15.88 -6.26
CA GLY A 419 -20.73 -16.38 -4.97
C GLY A 419 -19.66 -16.36 -3.88
N ASP A 420 -19.50 -17.47 -3.17
CA ASP A 420 -18.57 -17.59 -2.05
C ASP A 420 -17.13 -17.94 -2.47
N VAL A 421 -16.81 -17.83 -3.75
CA VAL A 421 -15.45 -18.13 -4.25
C VAL A 421 -14.48 -17.00 -3.84
N HIS A 422 -13.45 -17.37 -3.10
CA HIS A 422 -12.36 -16.48 -2.69
C HIS A 422 -11.21 -16.54 -3.72
N ASP A 423 -11.43 -15.94 -4.88
CA ASP A 423 -10.44 -15.87 -5.96
C ASP A 423 -10.79 -14.71 -6.90
N ALA A 424 -10.38 -13.49 -6.52
CA ALA A 424 -10.61 -12.33 -7.37
C ALA A 424 -9.84 -12.42 -8.70
N ASP A 425 -8.69 -13.10 -8.71
CA ASP A 425 -7.87 -13.26 -9.91
C ASP A 425 -8.53 -14.15 -10.97
N ALA A 426 -9.51 -14.95 -10.60
CA ALA A 426 -10.31 -15.72 -11.58
C ALA A 426 -11.03 -14.82 -12.58
N ARG A 427 -11.24 -13.54 -12.25
CA ARG A 427 -11.88 -12.56 -13.12
C ARG A 427 -10.93 -12.03 -14.20
N TYR A 428 -9.62 -12.10 -13.98
CA TYR A 428 -8.64 -11.60 -14.94
C TYR A 428 -8.67 -12.47 -16.23
N GLY A 429 -8.62 -11.77 -17.36
CA GLY A 429 -8.69 -12.44 -18.67
C GLY A 429 -10.09 -12.84 -19.12
N ALA A 430 -11.11 -12.70 -18.27
CA ALA A 430 -12.49 -12.87 -18.67
C ALA A 430 -12.95 -11.67 -19.51
N ALA A 431 -13.98 -11.88 -20.33
CA ALA A 431 -14.57 -10.78 -21.09
C ALA A 431 -15.23 -9.76 -20.16
N SER A 432 -15.11 -8.47 -20.51
CA SER A 432 -15.83 -7.41 -19.81
C SER A 432 -17.33 -7.63 -19.92
N ASP A 433 -18.05 -7.45 -18.81
CA ASP A 433 -19.50 -7.45 -18.82
C ASP A 433 -19.98 -6.02 -19.10
N THR A 434 -21.03 -5.87 -19.88
CA THR A 434 -21.56 -4.58 -20.30
C THR A 434 -23.01 -4.42 -19.88
N GLY A 435 -23.37 -3.17 -19.56
CA GLY A 435 -24.72 -2.82 -19.16
C GLY A 435 -25.04 -3.16 -17.72
N ARG A 436 -26.24 -2.74 -17.32
CA ARG A 436 -26.76 -2.98 -15.98
C ARG A 436 -27.24 -4.42 -15.84
N LYS A 437 -27.09 -4.97 -14.65
CA LYS A 437 -27.64 -6.27 -14.25
C LYS A 437 -28.68 -6.08 -13.16
N ASP A 438 -29.68 -6.95 -13.12
CA ASP A 438 -30.63 -6.96 -12.01
C ASP A 438 -30.00 -7.63 -10.79
N LEU A 439 -29.68 -6.80 -9.79
CA LEU A 439 -29.05 -7.25 -8.56
C LEU A 439 -30.05 -7.72 -7.50
N ALA A 440 -31.36 -7.74 -7.79
CA ALA A 440 -32.40 -8.04 -6.79
C ALA A 440 -32.16 -9.38 -6.07
N ALA A 441 -31.72 -10.40 -6.80
CA ALA A 441 -31.42 -11.73 -6.26
C ALA A 441 -29.93 -11.99 -6.04
N VAL A 442 -29.07 -10.99 -6.17
CA VAL A 442 -27.61 -11.13 -6.04
C VAL A 442 -27.20 -10.72 -4.64
N GLU A 443 -26.36 -11.55 -3.98
CA GLU A 443 -25.74 -11.21 -2.71
C GLU A 443 -24.45 -10.40 -2.96
N THR A 444 -24.58 -9.08 -2.92
CA THR A 444 -23.46 -8.18 -3.26
C THR A 444 -22.39 -8.09 -2.18
N GLN A 445 -22.62 -8.64 -1.00
CA GLN A 445 -21.65 -8.70 0.09
C GLN A 445 -20.76 -9.95 0.03
N SER A 446 -21.02 -10.86 -0.89
CA SER A 446 -20.24 -12.08 -1.08
C SER A 446 -18.83 -11.78 -1.60
N PRO A 447 -17.82 -12.60 -1.25
CA PRO A 447 -16.46 -12.40 -1.71
C PRO A 447 -16.30 -12.48 -3.23
N GLY A 448 -17.16 -13.22 -3.91
CA GLY A 448 -17.13 -13.40 -5.36
C GLY A 448 -17.91 -12.37 -6.16
N TYR A 449 -18.53 -11.38 -5.51
CA TYR A 449 -19.24 -10.31 -6.22
C TYR A 449 -18.25 -9.26 -6.73
N HIS A 450 -18.35 -8.92 -8.00
CA HIS A 450 -17.57 -7.86 -8.65
C HIS A 450 -18.51 -6.73 -9.06
N GLN A 451 -18.15 -5.50 -8.73
CA GLN A 451 -18.97 -4.32 -8.91
C GLN A 451 -19.16 -3.97 -10.39
N GLU A 452 -20.31 -3.37 -10.69
CA GLU A 452 -20.60 -2.83 -12.00
C GLU A 452 -19.61 -1.71 -12.35
N ALA A 453 -19.29 -1.57 -13.65
CA ALA A 453 -18.48 -0.51 -14.20
C ALA A 453 -19.20 0.16 -15.36
N LEU A 454 -19.02 1.49 -15.49
CA LEU A 454 -19.66 2.26 -16.55
C LEU A 454 -19.01 2.01 -17.92
N VAL A 455 -17.66 2.08 -17.97
CA VAL A 455 -16.91 1.91 -19.21
C VAL A 455 -16.27 0.52 -19.20
N PRO A 456 -16.63 -0.36 -20.15
CA PRO A 456 -16.08 -1.72 -20.17
C PRO A 456 -14.63 -1.72 -20.65
N LEU A 457 -13.73 -2.20 -19.81
CA LEU A 457 -12.30 -2.40 -20.10
C LEU A 457 -11.88 -3.80 -19.63
N GLY A 458 -10.77 -4.30 -20.15
CA GLY A 458 -10.20 -5.59 -19.77
C GLY A 458 -9.61 -5.63 -18.36
N SER A 459 -9.44 -4.46 -17.75
CA SER A 459 -9.00 -4.26 -16.36
C SER A 459 -9.42 -2.87 -15.92
N GLU A 460 -9.79 -2.71 -14.67
CA GLU A 460 -10.05 -1.40 -14.09
C GLU A 460 -8.75 -0.57 -14.07
N THR A 461 -8.83 0.75 -14.20
CA THR A 461 -7.64 1.61 -14.26
C THR A 461 -7.38 2.33 -12.96
N HIS A 462 -6.12 2.79 -12.82
CA HIS A 462 -5.79 3.80 -11.81
C HIS A 462 -6.58 5.08 -12.07
N ALA A 463 -6.62 5.95 -11.06
CA ALA A 463 -7.18 7.29 -11.17
C ALA A 463 -6.11 8.35 -10.86
N GLY A 464 -6.40 9.59 -11.19
CA GLY A 464 -5.41 10.67 -11.20
C GLY A 464 -5.48 11.66 -10.04
N GLU A 465 -6.46 11.52 -9.13
CA GLU A 465 -6.58 12.45 -8.00
C GLU A 465 -5.48 12.23 -6.96
N ASP A 466 -5.27 13.27 -6.14
CA ASP A 466 -4.34 13.22 -5.02
C ASP A 466 -4.70 12.10 -4.04
N VAL A 467 -3.70 11.59 -3.35
CA VAL A 467 -3.87 10.58 -2.30
C VAL A 467 -3.48 11.13 -0.94
N GLY A 468 -3.95 10.48 0.13
CA GLY A 468 -3.64 10.86 1.49
C GLY A 468 -2.24 10.43 1.92
N VAL A 469 -1.68 11.17 2.86
CA VAL A 469 -0.48 10.79 3.61
C VAL A 469 -0.74 11.05 5.09
N TRP A 470 -0.36 10.10 5.94
CA TRP A 470 -0.52 10.17 7.40
C TRP A 470 0.84 9.88 8.03
N ALA A 471 1.15 10.56 9.11
CA ALA A 471 2.45 10.37 9.73
C ALA A 471 2.44 10.63 11.23
N ARG A 472 3.34 9.94 11.93
CA ARG A 472 3.65 10.19 13.34
C ARG A 472 5.14 9.98 13.60
N GLY A 473 5.66 10.68 14.61
CA GLY A 473 7.05 10.60 15.01
C GLY A 473 7.88 11.80 14.53
N PRO A 474 9.20 11.74 14.69
CA PRO A 474 10.07 12.86 14.32
C PRO A 474 9.95 13.19 12.82
N GLY A 475 9.72 14.47 12.51
CA GLY A 475 9.57 14.95 11.14
C GLY A 475 8.17 14.81 10.53
N ALA A 476 7.24 14.15 11.22
CA ALA A 476 5.89 13.90 10.70
C ALA A 476 5.14 15.19 10.32
N HIS A 477 5.34 16.28 11.08
CA HIS A 477 4.71 17.58 10.83
C HIS A 477 5.06 18.18 9.45
N LEU A 478 6.13 17.73 8.82
CA LEU A 478 6.55 18.20 7.49
C LEU A 478 5.68 17.66 6.35
N LEU A 479 4.82 16.68 6.63
CA LEU A 479 3.92 16.07 5.64
C LEU A 479 2.52 16.69 5.64
N THR A 480 2.37 17.92 6.13
CA THR A 480 1.11 18.64 6.11
C THR A 480 0.95 19.43 4.80
N GLY A 481 -0.30 19.72 4.42
CA GLY A 481 -0.62 20.46 3.21
C GLY A 481 -0.74 19.56 1.97
N THR A 482 -0.72 20.17 0.80
CA THR A 482 -0.76 19.48 -0.50
C THR A 482 0.59 19.66 -1.18
N ASN A 483 1.31 18.53 -1.37
CA ASN A 483 2.68 18.55 -1.86
C ASN A 483 2.88 17.55 -3.01
N GLU A 484 4.02 17.62 -3.65
CA GLU A 484 4.44 16.57 -4.58
C GLU A 484 4.75 15.29 -3.82
N GLN A 485 4.45 14.14 -4.41
CA GLN A 485 4.70 12.84 -3.80
C GLN A 485 6.19 12.62 -3.47
N SER A 486 7.08 13.24 -4.24
CA SER A 486 8.52 13.21 -4.01
C SER A 486 8.96 13.82 -2.67
N LEU A 487 8.10 14.63 -2.02
CA LEU A 487 8.38 15.16 -0.69
C LEU A 487 8.56 14.04 0.35
N VAL A 488 7.93 12.89 0.16
CA VAL A 488 8.05 11.76 1.10
C VAL A 488 9.51 11.36 1.29
N PHE A 489 10.29 11.28 0.21
CA PHE A 489 11.74 11.03 0.32
C PHE A 489 12.43 12.10 1.18
N HIS A 490 12.15 13.37 0.91
CA HIS A 490 12.84 14.47 1.61
C HIS A 490 12.54 14.46 3.12
N VAL A 491 11.33 14.14 3.50
CA VAL A 491 10.96 14.03 4.92
C VAL A 491 11.68 12.85 5.58
N MET A 492 11.70 11.69 4.93
CA MET A 492 12.41 10.51 5.44
C MET A 492 13.92 10.78 5.57
N ALA A 493 14.51 11.37 4.55
CA ALA A 493 15.95 11.66 4.53
C ALA A 493 16.34 12.70 5.59
N HIS A 494 15.54 13.75 5.73
CA HIS A 494 15.78 14.80 6.73
C HIS A 494 15.60 14.26 8.15
N ALA A 495 14.46 13.66 8.45
CA ALA A 495 14.16 13.16 9.79
C ALA A 495 15.09 11.99 10.19
N GLY A 496 15.40 11.10 9.26
CA GLY A 496 16.24 9.93 9.47
C GLY A 496 17.75 10.21 9.42
N GLY A 497 18.15 11.45 9.09
CA GLY A 497 19.55 11.80 8.94
C GLY A 497 20.26 11.02 7.84
N LEU A 498 19.56 10.73 6.74
CA LEU A 498 20.07 9.86 5.65
C LEU A 498 20.90 10.59 4.62
N LEU A 499 20.87 11.94 4.60
CA LEU A 499 21.66 12.72 3.66
C LEU A 499 23.08 12.88 4.21
N PRO A 500 24.12 12.79 3.34
CA PRO A 500 25.49 13.08 3.74
C PRO A 500 25.60 14.55 4.14
N GLU A 501 26.47 14.84 5.13
CA GLU A 501 26.78 16.21 5.58
C GLU A 501 27.56 17.00 4.52
#